data_af1ee6491c17441b2d8b31079c91d911
#
_entry.id   af1ee6491c17441b2d8b31079c91d911
#
_cell.length_a   1.000
_cell.length_b   1.000
_cell.length_c   1.000
_cell.angle_alpha   90.00
_cell.angle_beta   90.00
_cell.angle_gamma   90.00
#
_symmetry.space_group_name_H-M   'P 1'
#
loop_
_entity.id
_entity.type
_entity.pdbx_description
1 polymer ?
#
loop_
_entity_poly.entity_id
_entity_poly.type
_entity_poly.pdbx_seq_one_letter_code
_entity_poly.pdbx_strand_id
1 'polypeptide(L)'
;GETAVTGIRRDTNGFEVETTRGKVRAKQTIVATNGYTDKADRWLRRRLVPVASRMIATEPLSSDVMARLMPNRRMFGETRQLYHYYRPSPDGTRILFGGRERDWDGGKSEYATSLRSDLGQIFPELADVGLTHTWFGFVAFNLDHLPRVFERDGVHYATGFCGSGVVWAWWLGSK
;
A
#
# COMPACT_ATOMS: atom_id res chain seq x y z
N GLY A 1 -9.28 15.27 1.17
CA GLY A 1 -8.88 14.51 2.34
C GLY A 1 -9.85 14.68 3.50
N GLU A 2 -9.67 13.88 4.57
CA GLU A 2 -10.47 13.96 5.83
C GLU A 2 -11.99 13.80 5.65
N THR A 3 -12.41 13.08 4.61
CA THR A 3 -13.82 12.86 4.29
C THR A 3 -14.03 11.36 4.07
N ALA A 4 -14.48 10.68 5.11
CA ALA A 4 -14.77 9.26 5.03
C ALA A 4 -16.13 9.02 4.38
N VAL A 5 -16.23 8.03 3.49
CA VAL A 5 -17.50 7.54 2.97
C VAL A 5 -18.15 6.66 4.03
N THR A 6 -19.43 6.90 4.32
CA THR A 6 -20.20 6.14 5.31
C THR A 6 -21.27 5.25 4.68
N GLY A 7 -21.60 5.50 3.42
CA GLY A 7 -22.56 4.70 2.66
C GLY A 7 -22.63 5.07 1.20
N ILE A 8 -23.08 4.14 0.37
CA ILE A 8 -23.36 4.33 -1.05
C ILE A 8 -24.76 3.80 -1.30
N ARG A 9 -25.66 4.61 -1.85
CA ARG A 9 -27.02 4.22 -2.19
C ARG A 9 -27.31 4.53 -3.64
N ARG A 10 -28.04 3.65 -4.30
CA ARG A 10 -28.56 3.92 -5.63
C ARG A 10 -29.71 4.94 -5.54
N ASP A 11 -29.73 5.89 -6.46
CA ASP A 11 -30.77 6.90 -6.63
C ASP A 11 -31.36 6.77 -8.05
N THR A 12 -32.45 7.45 -8.34
CA THR A 12 -33.13 7.42 -9.65
C THR A 12 -32.23 7.83 -10.82
N ASN A 13 -31.26 8.72 -10.58
CA ASN A 13 -30.36 9.26 -11.60
C ASN A 13 -28.87 8.91 -11.36
N GLY A 14 -28.58 7.87 -10.56
CA GLY A 14 -27.21 7.48 -10.26
C GLY A 14 -27.03 7.01 -8.82
N PHE A 15 -26.17 7.67 -8.07
CA PHE A 15 -25.80 7.30 -6.71
C PHE A 15 -25.76 8.52 -5.78
N GLU A 16 -26.19 8.32 -4.55
CA GLU A 16 -25.90 9.19 -3.42
C GLU A 16 -24.82 8.55 -2.55
N VAL A 17 -23.68 9.22 -2.43
CA VAL A 17 -22.55 8.82 -1.58
C VAL A 17 -22.61 9.66 -0.31
N GLU A 18 -22.86 8.99 0.82
CA GLU A 18 -22.86 9.60 2.15
C GLU A 18 -21.44 9.68 2.69
N THR A 19 -21.07 10.82 3.24
CA THR A 19 -19.76 11.05 3.83
C THR A 19 -19.86 11.73 5.19
N THR A 20 -18.76 11.74 5.94
CA THR A 20 -18.68 12.46 7.24
C THR A 20 -18.84 13.97 7.11
N ARG A 21 -18.79 14.54 5.91
CA ARG A 21 -18.86 15.99 5.64
C ARG A 21 -20.04 16.39 4.75
N GLY A 22 -20.93 15.46 4.42
CA GLY A 22 -22.10 15.72 3.59
C GLY A 22 -22.33 14.63 2.55
N LYS A 23 -23.20 14.92 1.58
CA LYS A 23 -23.60 13.98 0.53
C LYS A 23 -23.10 14.43 -0.82
N VAL A 24 -22.69 13.47 -1.64
CA VAL A 24 -22.28 13.67 -3.03
C VAL A 24 -23.22 12.88 -3.94
N ARG A 25 -23.75 13.51 -4.97
CA ARG A 25 -24.50 12.82 -6.03
C ARG A 25 -23.62 12.61 -7.25
N ALA A 26 -23.61 11.40 -7.76
CA ALA A 26 -22.80 11.01 -8.91
C ALA A 26 -23.57 10.10 -9.85
N LYS A 27 -23.34 10.23 -11.16
CA LYS A 27 -23.95 9.33 -12.16
C LYS A 27 -23.36 7.92 -12.08
N GLN A 28 -22.08 7.84 -11.76
CA GLN A 28 -21.31 6.60 -11.63
C GLN A 28 -20.45 6.65 -10.36
N THR A 29 -20.19 5.50 -9.79
CA THR A 29 -19.39 5.38 -8.57
C THR A 29 -18.37 4.26 -8.75
N ILE A 30 -17.12 4.53 -8.38
CA ILE A 30 -16.02 3.56 -8.36
C ILE A 30 -15.55 3.39 -6.92
N VAL A 31 -15.55 2.16 -6.42
CA VAL A 31 -14.99 1.80 -5.12
C VAL A 31 -13.56 1.27 -5.34
N ALA A 32 -12.59 2.08 -4.95
CA ALA A 32 -11.16 1.76 -5.05
C ALA A 32 -10.45 1.89 -3.68
N THR A 33 -11.13 1.53 -2.61
CA THR A 33 -10.68 1.69 -1.22
C THR A 33 -9.61 0.70 -0.81
N ASN A 34 -9.41 -0.38 -1.59
CA ASN A 34 -8.37 -1.39 -1.40
C ASN A 34 -8.30 -1.88 0.06
N GLY A 35 -7.14 -1.83 0.71
CA GLY A 35 -6.93 -2.27 2.10
C GLY A 35 -7.67 -1.44 3.16
N TYR A 36 -8.24 -0.30 2.78
CA TYR A 36 -9.03 0.58 3.65
C TYR A 36 -10.54 0.40 3.51
N THR A 37 -10.96 -0.66 2.81
CA THR A 37 -12.38 -1.02 2.72
C THR A 37 -12.94 -1.33 4.12
N ASP A 38 -13.96 -0.61 4.53
CA ASP A 38 -14.55 -0.68 5.86
C ASP A 38 -16.04 -1.05 5.85
N LYS A 39 -16.77 -0.62 6.87
CA LYS A 39 -18.20 -0.90 7.05
C LYS A 39 -19.10 -0.18 6.03
N ALA A 40 -18.60 0.81 5.30
CA ALA A 40 -19.35 1.47 4.24
C ALA A 40 -19.67 0.51 3.09
N ASP A 41 -18.80 -0.47 2.84
CA ASP A 41 -19.07 -1.61 1.97
C ASP A 41 -18.78 -2.94 2.67
N ARG A 42 -19.75 -3.42 3.43
CA ARG A 42 -19.62 -4.69 4.18
C ARG A 42 -19.49 -5.91 3.28
N TRP A 43 -20.04 -5.87 2.07
CA TRP A 43 -19.94 -6.98 1.14
C TRP A 43 -18.52 -7.15 0.64
N LEU A 44 -17.87 -6.07 0.23
CA LEU A 44 -16.47 -6.07 -0.20
C LEU A 44 -15.55 -6.37 0.99
N ARG A 45 -15.77 -5.73 2.14
CA ARG A 45 -14.96 -5.90 3.35
C ARG A 45 -14.79 -7.36 3.79
N ARG A 46 -15.84 -8.19 3.61
CA ARG A 46 -15.80 -9.63 3.96
C ARG A 46 -15.00 -10.49 2.98
N ARG A 47 -14.56 -9.93 1.85
CA ARG A 47 -13.85 -10.62 0.77
C ARG A 47 -12.41 -10.21 0.64
N LEU A 48 -11.98 -9.27 1.48
CA LEU A 48 -10.62 -8.74 1.49
C LEU A 48 -9.98 -8.96 2.86
N VAL A 49 -8.71 -9.32 2.83
CA VAL A 49 -7.84 -9.37 4.00
C VAL A 49 -6.91 -8.16 3.94
N PRO A 50 -7.06 -7.17 4.83
CA PRO A 50 -6.11 -6.06 4.91
C PRO A 50 -4.81 -6.58 5.55
N VAL A 51 -3.70 -6.42 4.84
CA VAL A 51 -2.35 -6.76 5.31
C VAL A 51 -1.57 -5.48 5.48
N ALA A 52 -1.02 -5.28 6.66
CA ALA A 52 -0.16 -4.13 6.92
C ALA A 52 1.17 -4.27 6.16
N SER A 53 1.60 -3.18 5.57
CA SER A 53 2.88 -3.04 4.90
C SER A 53 3.55 -1.78 5.42
N ARG A 54 4.79 -1.91 5.91
CA ARG A 54 5.55 -0.80 6.49
C ARG A 54 6.76 -0.48 5.64
N MET A 55 7.13 0.78 5.67
CA MET A 55 8.34 1.33 5.08
C MET A 55 9.18 2.04 6.15
N ILE A 56 10.47 1.97 5.98
CA ILE A 56 11.45 2.81 6.68
C ILE A 56 12.29 3.59 5.66
N ALA A 57 12.79 4.74 6.07
CA ALA A 57 13.79 5.50 5.33
C ALA A 57 15.02 5.68 6.19
N THR A 58 16.19 5.37 5.66
CA THR A 58 17.46 5.63 6.32
C THR A 58 17.69 7.14 6.52
N GLU A 59 18.61 7.52 7.35
CA GLU A 59 19.25 8.83 7.28
C GLU A 59 19.94 9.03 5.93
N PRO A 60 20.32 10.26 5.56
CA PRO A 60 21.07 10.50 4.34
C PRO A 60 22.41 9.76 4.35
N LEU A 61 22.65 9.02 3.28
CA LEU A 61 23.89 8.28 3.03
C LEU A 61 24.78 9.10 2.07
N SER A 62 26.09 8.89 2.14
CA SER A 62 27.01 9.51 1.21
C SER A 62 26.78 9.06 -0.24
N SER A 63 27.17 9.89 -1.21
CA SER A 63 27.07 9.57 -2.63
C SER A 63 27.78 8.25 -2.99
N ASP A 64 28.93 7.99 -2.35
CA ASP A 64 29.72 6.80 -2.62
C ASP A 64 29.04 5.52 -2.10
N VAL A 65 28.41 5.60 -0.90
CA VAL A 65 27.61 4.51 -0.36
C VAL A 65 26.40 4.25 -1.26
N MET A 66 25.69 5.29 -1.65
CA MET A 66 24.52 5.15 -2.54
C MET A 66 24.90 4.59 -3.91
N ALA A 67 26.01 5.01 -4.50
CA ALA A 67 26.48 4.48 -5.79
C ALA A 67 26.87 3.00 -5.70
N ARG A 68 27.44 2.58 -4.59
CA ARG A 68 27.82 1.17 -4.36
C ARG A 68 26.61 0.28 -4.08
N LEU A 69 25.69 0.71 -3.19
CA LEU A 69 24.55 -0.11 -2.75
C LEU A 69 23.38 -0.08 -3.74
N MET A 70 23.18 1.03 -4.41
CA MET A 70 22.07 1.27 -5.36
C MET A 70 22.57 1.66 -6.75
N PRO A 71 23.46 0.84 -7.38
CA PRO A 71 23.94 1.12 -8.72
C PRO A 71 22.73 1.20 -9.67
N ASN A 72 22.74 2.17 -10.59
CA ASN A 72 21.66 2.42 -11.55
C ASN A 72 20.32 2.87 -10.92
N ARG A 73 20.27 3.17 -9.62
CA ARG A 73 19.09 3.70 -8.91
C ARG A 73 17.81 2.89 -9.14
N ARG A 74 17.91 1.58 -9.23
CA ARG A 74 16.78 0.68 -9.49
C ARG A 74 16.00 0.38 -8.22
N MET A 75 14.77 -0.08 -8.41
CA MET A 75 13.99 -0.75 -7.37
C MET A 75 14.31 -2.24 -7.36
N PHE A 76 14.37 -2.81 -6.17
CA PHE A 76 14.61 -4.23 -5.93
C PHE A 76 13.44 -4.85 -5.18
N GLY A 77 13.17 -6.11 -5.47
CA GLY A 77 12.27 -6.97 -4.74
C GLY A 77 12.90 -8.35 -4.61
N GLU A 78 12.62 -9.02 -3.52
CA GLU A 78 13.13 -10.36 -3.25
C GLU A 78 12.17 -11.44 -3.73
N THR A 79 12.62 -12.69 -3.76
CA THR A 79 11.81 -13.86 -4.14
C THR A 79 11.24 -14.62 -2.93
N ARG A 80 11.52 -14.18 -1.70
CA ARG A 80 10.93 -14.74 -0.48
C ARG A 80 9.41 -14.56 -0.45
N GLN A 81 8.69 -15.44 0.23
CA GLN A 81 7.24 -15.33 0.38
C GLN A 81 6.82 -14.03 1.10
N LEU A 82 7.51 -13.67 2.19
CA LEU A 82 7.44 -12.36 2.84
C LEU A 82 8.65 -11.55 2.40
N TYR A 83 8.59 -11.03 1.20
CA TYR A 83 9.71 -10.35 0.57
C TYR A 83 9.81 -8.89 1.00
N HIS A 84 11.04 -8.40 1.01
CA HIS A 84 11.34 -6.98 1.12
C HIS A 84 11.42 -6.36 -0.28
N TYR A 85 11.14 -5.07 -0.32
CA TYR A 85 11.28 -4.23 -1.50
C TYR A 85 11.96 -2.93 -1.09
N TYR A 86 12.90 -2.49 -1.89
CA TYR A 86 13.70 -1.33 -1.57
C TYR A 86 14.15 -0.58 -2.82
N ARG A 87 14.37 0.71 -2.64
CA ARG A 87 14.82 1.61 -3.70
C ARG A 87 15.48 2.85 -3.10
N PRO A 88 16.25 3.63 -3.90
CA PRO A 88 16.65 4.97 -3.48
C PRO A 88 15.43 5.88 -3.33
N SER A 89 15.55 6.86 -2.43
CA SER A 89 14.62 8.00 -2.36
C SER A 89 14.67 8.81 -3.67
N PRO A 90 13.65 9.66 -3.95
CA PRO A 90 13.64 10.46 -5.17
C PRO A 90 14.86 11.37 -5.35
N ASP A 91 15.36 11.94 -4.24
CA ASP A 91 16.59 12.75 -4.19
C ASP A 91 17.88 11.90 -4.28
N GLY A 92 17.77 10.58 -4.14
CA GLY A 92 18.90 9.66 -4.22
C GLY A 92 19.79 9.60 -2.98
N THR A 93 19.38 10.19 -1.86
CA THR A 93 20.23 10.29 -0.66
C THR A 93 19.94 9.21 0.38
N ARG A 94 18.82 8.48 0.28
CA ARG A 94 18.37 7.50 1.28
C ARG A 94 17.98 6.19 0.62
N ILE A 95 17.96 5.13 1.40
CA ILE A 95 17.31 3.88 1.02
C ILE A 95 15.92 3.83 1.67
N LEU A 96 14.90 3.67 0.86
CA LEU A 96 13.55 3.33 1.26
C LEU A 96 13.43 1.82 1.26
N PHE A 97 13.15 1.23 2.42
CA PHE A 97 13.10 -0.22 2.59
C PHE A 97 11.75 -0.61 3.21
N GLY A 98 11.09 -1.61 2.67
CA GLY A 98 9.77 -2.01 3.12
C GLY A 98 9.54 -3.50 3.09
N GLY A 99 8.54 -3.91 3.87
CA GLY A 99 8.11 -5.30 3.96
C GLY A 99 6.68 -5.40 4.49
N ARG A 100 6.11 -6.59 4.40
CA ARG A 100 4.81 -6.88 4.99
C ARG A 100 4.98 -7.25 6.45
N GLU A 101 4.14 -6.68 7.30
CA GLU A 101 4.09 -7.08 8.70
C GLU A 101 3.47 -8.47 8.81
N ARG A 102 4.15 -9.35 9.55
CA ARG A 102 3.68 -10.71 9.82
C ARG A 102 2.48 -10.66 10.76
N ASP A 103 2.61 -9.88 11.84
CA ASP A 103 1.58 -9.68 12.85
C ASP A 103 1.32 -8.18 13.03
N TRP A 104 0.05 -7.76 12.89
CA TRP A 104 -0.31 -6.36 13.09
C TRP A 104 -0.36 -6.01 14.58
N ASP A 105 0.59 -5.22 15.04
CA ASP A 105 0.74 -4.80 16.44
C ASP A 105 0.05 -3.46 16.79
N GLY A 106 -0.84 -2.98 15.93
CA GLY A 106 -1.50 -1.68 16.11
C GLY A 106 -0.64 -0.49 15.68
N GLY A 107 0.42 -0.70 14.92
CA GLY A 107 1.28 0.36 14.37
C GLY A 107 2.44 0.76 15.26
N LYS A 108 2.80 -0.04 16.24
CA LYS A 108 3.96 0.20 17.12
C LYS A 108 5.27 0.28 16.34
N SER A 109 6.26 0.95 16.90
CA SER A 109 7.56 1.18 16.22
C SER A 109 8.48 -0.05 16.19
N GLU A 110 8.15 -1.11 16.92
CA GLU A 110 8.97 -2.32 17.04
C GLU A 110 9.24 -2.97 15.67
N TYR A 111 8.27 -2.93 14.77
CA TYR A 111 8.45 -3.46 13.42
C TYR A 111 9.42 -2.63 12.56
N ALA A 112 9.57 -1.34 12.81
CA ALA A 112 10.59 -0.53 12.15
C ALA A 112 12.00 -0.99 12.55
N THR A 113 12.18 -1.43 13.79
CA THR A 113 13.44 -2.03 14.28
C THR A 113 13.73 -3.37 13.59
N SER A 114 12.70 -4.21 13.41
CA SER A 114 12.83 -5.47 12.63
C SER A 114 13.24 -5.18 11.19
N LEU A 115 12.58 -4.25 10.50
CA LEU A 115 12.96 -3.86 9.13
C LEU A 115 14.39 -3.31 9.04
N ARG A 116 14.85 -2.56 10.06
CA ARG A 116 16.26 -2.13 10.10
C ARG A 116 17.21 -3.31 10.23
N SER A 117 16.88 -4.27 11.08
CA SER A 117 17.66 -5.51 11.21
C SER A 117 17.73 -6.27 9.88
N ASP A 118 16.61 -6.40 9.18
CA ASP A 118 16.55 -7.06 7.87
C ASP A 118 17.33 -6.29 6.80
N LEU A 119 17.29 -4.96 6.83
CA LEU A 119 18.12 -4.11 5.98
C LEU A 119 19.61 -4.36 6.23
N GLY A 120 20.04 -4.47 7.50
CA GLY A 120 21.41 -4.78 7.88
C GLY A 120 21.86 -6.18 7.46
N GLN A 121 20.94 -7.15 7.34
CA GLN A 121 21.28 -8.48 6.79
C GLN A 121 21.56 -8.43 5.27
N ILE A 122 20.87 -7.54 4.54
CA ILE A 122 21.06 -7.35 3.10
C ILE A 122 22.26 -6.45 2.84
N PHE A 123 22.41 -5.39 3.62
CA PHE A 123 23.50 -4.42 3.54
C PHE A 123 24.21 -4.31 4.90
N PRO A 124 25.20 -5.17 5.20
CA PRO A 124 25.84 -5.20 6.51
C PRO A 124 26.42 -3.86 6.99
N GLU A 125 26.86 -3.02 6.07
CA GLU A 125 27.36 -1.68 6.38
C GLU A 125 26.26 -0.72 6.88
N LEU A 126 24.98 -1.06 6.75
CA LEU A 126 23.83 -0.30 7.22
C LEU A 126 23.18 -0.90 8.49
N ALA A 127 23.82 -1.86 9.15
CA ALA A 127 23.24 -2.52 10.33
C ALA A 127 22.85 -1.52 11.45
N ASP A 128 23.67 -0.48 11.64
CA ASP A 128 23.49 0.56 12.66
C ASP A 128 22.99 1.89 12.09
N VAL A 129 22.48 1.89 10.83
CA VAL A 129 22.02 3.11 10.16
C VAL A 129 20.86 3.76 10.95
N GLY A 130 20.89 5.08 11.05
CA GLY A 130 19.79 5.87 11.60
C GLY A 130 18.56 5.83 10.69
N LEU A 131 17.37 5.78 11.30
CA LEU A 131 16.10 5.88 10.57
C LEU A 131 15.52 7.28 10.78
N THR A 132 15.11 7.93 9.70
CA THR A 132 14.49 9.27 9.76
C THR A 132 12.98 9.23 9.62
N HIS A 133 12.43 8.25 8.93
CA HIS A 133 11.00 8.12 8.72
C HIS A 133 10.58 6.65 8.79
N THR A 134 9.38 6.45 9.31
CA THR A 134 8.65 5.18 9.20
C THR A 134 7.18 5.47 8.92
N TRP A 135 6.56 4.70 8.04
CA TRP A 135 5.14 4.78 7.77
C TRP A 135 4.59 3.41 7.38
N PHE A 136 3.28 3.26 7.42
CA PHE A 136 2.62 2.02 7.01
C PHE A 136 1.33 2.32 6.25
N GLY A 137 0.81 1.30 5.58
CA GLY A 137 -0.49 1.30 4.95
C GLY A 137 -1.04 -0.11 4.84
N PHE A 138 -2.32 -0.23 4.51
CA PHE A 138 -2.96 -1.52 4.30
C PHE A 138 -3.09 -1.85 2.83
N VAL A 139 -2.72 -3.08 2.49
CA VAL A 139 -2.89 -3.67 1.17
C VAL A 139 -4.00 -4.71 1.25
N ALA A 140 -4.95 -4.68 0.30
CA ALA A 140 -5.99 -5.69 0.23
C ALA A 140 -5.50 -6.95 -0.45
N PHE A 141 -5.63 -8.06 0.25
CA PHE A 141 -5.46 -9.40 -0.29
C PHE A 141 -6.81 -10.09 -0.45
N ASN A 142 -6.94 -10.90 -1.48
CA ASN A 142 -7.99 -11.88 -1.67
C ASN A 142 -7.36 -13.29 -1.72
N LEU A 143 -8.18 -14.31 -1.65
CA LEU A 143 -7.69 -15.69 -1.47
C LEU A 143 -6.87 -16.22 -2.66
N ASP A 144 -7.15 -15.78 -3.87
CA ASP A 144 -6.47 -16.25 -5.09
C ASP A 144 -5.38 -15.29 -5.58
N HIS A 145 -5.16 -14.17 -4.87
CA HIS A 145 -4.18 -13.15 -5.19
C HIS A 145 -4.33 -12.49 -6.58
N LEU A 146 -5.51 -12.61 -7.20
CA LEU A 146 -5.77 -12.01 -8.49
C LEU A 146 -6.49 -10.65 -8.34
N PRO A 147 -6.08 -9.61 -9.07
CA PRO A 147 -6.76 -8.32 -9.06
C PRO A 147 -8.19 -8.45 -9.56
N ARG A 148 -9.07 -7.60 -9.04
CA ARG A 148 -10.49 -7.57 -9.38
C ARG A 148 -10.90 -6.20 -9.89
N VAL A 149 -11.42 -6.19 -11.12
CA VAL A 149 -12.20 -5.08 -11.68
C VAL A 149 -13.54 -5.67 -12.11
N PHE A 150 -14.64 -5.18 -11.55
CA PHE A 150 -15.98 -5.70 -11.80
C PHE A 150 -17.06 -4.66 -11.49
N GLU A 151 -18.27 -4.92 -11.93
CA GLU A 151 -19.45 -4.15 -11.57
C GLU A 151 -20.38 -5.01 -10.71
N ARG A 152 -20.99 -4.37 -9.72
CA ARG A 152 -22.07 -4.94 -8.93
C ARG A 152 -23.08 -3.89 -8.55
N ASP A 153 -24.34 -4.13 -8.85
CA ASP A 153 -25.47 -3.21 -8.56
C ASP A 153 -25.23 -1.80 -9.13
N GLY A 154 -24.51 -1.70 -10.27
CA GLY A 154 -24.15 -0.46 -10.96
C GLY A 154 -22.95 0.27 -10.37
N VAL A 155 -22.38 -0.21 -9.26
CA VAL A 155 -21.12 0.30 -8.67
C VAL A 155 -19.94 -0.44 -9.29
N HIS A 156 -18.94 0.30 -9.76
CA HIS A 156 -17.69 -0.28 -10.26
C HIS A 156 -16.71 -0.48 -9.10
N TYR A 157 -15.96 -1.56 -9.17
CA TYR A 157 -14.98 -1.94 -8.15
C TYR A 157 -13.61 -2.17 -8.76
N ALA A 158 -12.56 -1.69 -8.09
CA ALA A 158 -11.16 -1.98 -8.41
C ALA A 158 -10.42 -2.29 -7.10
N THR A 159 -10.03 -3.56 -6.90
CA THR A 159 -9.53 -4.01 -5.59
C THR A 159 -8.74 -5.32 -5.67
N GLY A 160 -8.17 -5.76 -4.53
CA GLY A 160 -7.50 -7.05 -4.42
C GLY A 160 -6.20 -7.14 -5.20
N PHE A 161 -5.47 -6.04 -5.32
CA PHE A 161 -4.23 -5.98 -6.10
C PHE A 161 -3.04 -6.66 -5.40
N CYS A 162 -3.16 -7.08 -4.16
CA CYS A 162 -2.19 -7.88 -3.41
C CYS A 162 -0.76 -7.30 -3.41
N GLY A 163 -0.63 -5.96 -3.42
CA GLY A 163 0.64 -5.24 -3.43
C GLY A 163 1.15 -4.84 -4.81
N SER A 164 0.57 -5.36 -5.91
CA SER A 164 1.02 -5.08 -7.29
C SER A 164 0.13 -4.03 -7.99
N GLY A 165 -0.59 -3.19 -7.22
CA GLY A 165 -1.58 -2.25 -7.73
C GLY A 165 -1.04 -1.22 -8.71
N VAL A 166 0.21 -0.79 -8.56
CA VAL A 166 0.83 0.20 -9.46
C VAL A 166 0.86 -0.29 -10.92
N VAL A 167 1.12 -1.58 -11.13
CA VAL A 167 1.14 -2.18 -12.48
C VAL A 167 -0.27 -2.58 -12.91
N TRP A 168 -0.97 -3.34 -12.08
CA TRP A 168 -2.27 -3.92 -12.43
C TRP A 168 -3.38 -2.88 -12.60
N ALA A 169 -3.43 -1.86 -11.73
CA ALA A 169 -4.49 -0.85 -11.81
C ALA A 169 -4.40 -0.05 -13.11
N TRP A 170 -3.19 0.31 -13.53
CA TRP A 170 -2.99 1.01 -14.80
C TRP A 170 -3.37 0.14 -16.00
N TRP A 171 -2.91 -1.12 -16.03
CA TRP A 171 -3.19 -2.03 -17.15
C TRP A 171 -4.68 -2.36 -17.24
N LEU A 172 -5.33 -2.70 -16.13
CA LEU A 172 -6.77 -3.01 -16.10
C LEU A 172 -7.63 -1.79 -16.42
N GLY A 173 -7.23 -0.60 -15.97
CA GLY A 173 -7.94 0.65 -16.27
C GLY A 173 -7.81 1.11 -17.72
N SER A 174 -6.90 0.52 -18.51
CA SER A 174 -6.74 0.77 -19.94
C SER A 174 -7.56 -0.17 -20.83
N LYS A 175 -8.22 -1.19 -20.25
CA LYS A 175 -9.05 -2.19 -20.96
C LYS A 175 -10.53 -1.86 -20.83
#